data_7e968d46a8126b4a9a7e03fee02d679b
#
_entry.id   7e968d46a8126b4a9a7e03fee02d679b
#
_cell.length_a   1.000
_cell.length_b   1.000
_cell.length_c   1.000
_cell.angle_alpha   90.00
_cell.angle_beta   90.00
_cell.angle_gamma   90.00
#
_symmetry.space_group_name_H-M   'P 1'
#
loop_
_entity.id
_entity.type
_entity.pdbx_description
1 polymer ?
#
loop_
_entity_poly.entity_id
_entity_poly.type
_entity_poly.pdbx_seq_one_letter_code
_entity_poly.pdbx_strand_id
1 'polypeptide(L)'
;MIKDTSFDLFISFRDSSVHNEVSDHKKNYINISDLPFDLQMFAGEKTEEATEKRKRDAVQEGNVAKSQDLGSVIILLVGFVMLRAYGENMYARCADFMRFSFTQSIHSSLTFDESLIILNQFISLTLIIVLPFMIVIVLAAIFSNVIQVGFLFRFDPMTPNLDRMNPVSNIQNMFSWKLVAELVKSIFKILIVAYIPYSTIKGELREFIGFVKANPIPSFGTTLTVCYDMAIKIILIFLALAFLDWWFQTWRHNESLKMSKEDIKEEHKQQEGDPHVKQKIRERQRQASQRKQMSEVPKATVVVTNPTHIAVAIKYNREEDNAPKIVAMGAGLIAQKIKEIAKEHNIPIVENKPLARAMFKASEVGDEIPREFYTAVAEILGKIYNERYRKAA
;
A
#
# COMPACT_ATOMS: atom_id res chain seq x y z
N MET A 1 -36.14 -17.77 -16.98
CA MET A 1 -37.17 -17.21 -16.10
C MET A 1 -36.48 -16.72 -14.83
N ILE A 2 -35.88 -15.54 -14.89
CA ILE A 2 -35.17 -14.90 -13.78
C ILE A 2 -35.71 -13.47 -13.73
N LYS A 3 -36.29 -13.14 -12.58
CA LYS A 3 -36.92 -11.86 -12.30
C LYS A 3 -35.90 -10.77 -12.11
N ASP A 4 -36.06 -9.69 -12.89
CA ASP A 4 -35.45 -8.39 -12.64
C ASP A 4 -36.05 -7.79 -11.36
N THR A 5 -35.21 -7.51 -10.39
CA THR A 5 -35.52 -6.65 -9.25
C THR A 5 -35.02 -5.25 -9.55
N SER A 6 -35.91 -4.44 -10.11
CA SER A 6 -35.73 -2.99 -10.25
C SER A 6 -35.94 -2.31 -8.89
N PHE A 7 -34.92 -1.57 -8.45
CA PHE A 7 -35.01 -0.68 -7.28
C PHE A 7 -35.69 0.63 -7.70
N ASP A 8 -36.96 0.79 -7.31
CA ASP A 8 -37.69 2.04 -7.48
C ASP A 8 -37.32 3.01 -6.36
N LEU A 9 -36.61 4.08 -6.69
CA LEU A 9 -36.31 5.19 -5.77
C LEU A 9 -37.42 6.25 -5.89
N PHE A 10 -38.34 6.30 -4.94
CA PHE A 10 -39.38 7.32 -4.82
C PHE A 10 -38.79 8.62 -4.27
N ILE A 11 -38.71 9.68 -5.08
CA ILE A 11 -38.53 11.06 -4.61
C ILE A 11 -39.87 11.77 -4.71
N SER A 12 -40.53 11.97 -3.53
CA SER A 12 -41.75 12.74 -3.38
C SER A 12 -41.39 14.18 -3.05
N PHE A 13 -41.56 15.10 -4.01
CA PHE A 13 -41.65 16.55 -3.74
C PHE A 13 -43.06 16.88 -3.32
N ARG A 14 -43.21 17.37 -2.09
CA ARG A 14 -44.47 17.87 -1.54
C ARG A 14 -44.49 19.39 -1.71
N ASP A 15 -45.21 19.85 -2.69
CA ASP A 15 -45.52 21.29 -2.82
C ASP A 15 -46.97 21.48 -2.36
N SER A 16 -47.15 22.32 -1.37
CA SER A 16 -48.43 22.64 -0.75
C SER A 16 -48.88 24.02 -1.29
N SER A 17 -49.76 24.00 -2.24
CA SER A 17 -50.84 24.99 -2.45
C SER A 17 -51.27 24.97 -3.92
N VAL A 18 -52.49 24.56 -4.17
CA VAL A 18 -53.56 25.17 -4.99
C VAL A 18 -54.57 24.08 -5.31
N HIS A 19 -55.82 24.35 -4.93
CA HIS A 19 -57.01 23.56 -5.21
C HIS A 19 -57.41 23.61 -6.68
N ASN A 20 -57.98 22.50 -7.13
CA ASN A 20 -58.87 22.26 -8.26
C ASN A 20 -58.29 22.39 -9.69
N GLU A 21 -58.01 21.21 -10.29
CA GLU A 21 -58.69 20.82 -11.54
C GLU A 21 -58.36 19.36 -11.84
N VAL A 22 -59.41 18.52 -11.92
CA VAL A 22 -59.34 17.15 -12.36
C VAL A 22 -59.18 17.13 -13.87
N SER A 23 -58.00 16.77 -14.36
CA SER A 23 -57.84 16.25 -15.70
C SER A 23 -56.59 15.39 -15.81
N ASP A 24 -56.81 14.22 -16.28
CA ASP A 24 -55.97 13.15 -16.82
C ASP A 24 -54.51 13.54 -17.13
N HIS A 25 -53.59 13.44 -16.14
CA HIS A 25 -52.15 13.49 -16.39
C HIS A 25 -51.57 12.08 -16.27
N LYS A 26 -51.33 11.43 -17.44
CA LYS A 26 -50.38 10.35 -17.57
C LYS A 26 -49.08 10.78 -16.88
N LYS A 27 -48.73 10.13 -15.77
CA LYS A 27 -47.45 10.27 -15.12
C LYS A 27 -46.38 9.82 -16.10
N ASN A 28 -45.70 10.76 -16.72
CA ASN A 28 -44.49 10.50 -17.47
C ASN A 28 -43.38 10.11 -16.46
N TYR A 29 -43.18 8.82 -16.30
CA TYR A 29 -41.99 8.32 -15.63
C TYR A 29 -40.82 8.56 -16.58
N ILE A 30 -39.90 9.43 -16.19
CA ILE A 30 -38.61 9.57 -16.88
C ILE A 30 -37.82 8.30 -16.51
N ASN A 31 -37.65 7.44 -17.50
CA ASN A 31 -36.78 6.28 -17.33
C ASN A 31 -35.34 6.77 -17.18
N ILE A 32 -34.64 6.38 -16.11
CA ILE A 32 -33.24 6.79 -15.85
C ILE A 32 -32.33 6.35 -17.00
N SER A 33 -32.72 5.31 -17.76
CA SER A 33 -32.03 4.87 -18.98
C SER A 33 -32.13 5.87 -20.16
N ASP A 34 -33.08 6.81 -20.13
CA ASP A 34 -33.32 7.79 -21.20
C ASP A 34 -32.64 9.14 -20.95
N LEU A 35 -31.95 9.28 -19.82
CA LEU A 35 -31.12 10.44 -19.54
C LEU A 35 -29.78 10.26 -20.26
N PRO A 36 -29.39 11.18 -21.14
CA PRO A 36 -28.11 11.13 -21.85
C PRO A 36 -26.95 11.55 -20.93
N PHE A 37 -26.94 11.03 -19.71
CA PHE A 37 -25.81 11.20 -18.79
C PHE A 37 -24.87 10.01 -18.95
N ASP A 38 -23.89 10.18 -19.81
CA ASP A 38 -22.73 9.31 -19.84
C ASP A 38 -21.89 9.59 -18.59
N LEU A 39 -22.08 8.78 -17.55
CA LEU A 39 -21.31 8.86 -16.31
C LEU A 39 -19.79 8.69 -16.54
N GLN A 40 -19.40 8.17 -17.69
CA GLN A 40 -17.98 8.08 -18.09
C GLN A 40 -17.39 9.46 -18.44
N MET A 41 -18.19 10.46 -18.83
CA MET A 41 -17.69 11.82 -19.04
C MET A 41 -17.19 12.50 -17.75
N PHE A 42 -17.59 12.02 -16.59
CA PHE A 42 -17.15 12.56 -15.30
C PHE A 42 -15.98 11.81 -14.69
N ALA A 43 -15.61 10.65 -15.25
CA ALA A 43 -14.36 9.99 -14.92
C ALA A 43 -13.24 10.74 -15.65
N GLY A 44 -12.58 11.68 -14.99
CA GLY A 44 -11.45 12.43 -15.53
C GLY A 44 -10.44 11.51 -16.20
N GLU A 45 -9.88 11.91 -17.35
CA GLU A 45 -8.82 11.13 -18.02
C GLU A 45 -7.67 10.87 -17.04
N LYS A 46 -7.26 9.62 -16.95
CA LYS A 46 -6.13 9.18 -16.10
C LYS A 46 -4.82 9.57 -16.76
N THR A 47 -4.41 10.81 -16.59
CA THR A 47 -3.22 11.38 -17.20
C THR A 47 -2.04 11.53 -16.25
N GLU A 48 -2.31 11.54 -14.96
CA GLU A 48 -1.29 11.79 -13.93
C GLU A 48 -0.60 10.49 -13.49
N GLU A 49 0.66 10.59 -13.13
CA GLU A 49 1.42 9.45 -12.60
C GLU A 49 0.85 8.98 -11.26
N ALA A 50 0.93 7.67 -11.02
CA ALA A 50 0.50 7.09 -9.76
C ALA A 50 1.33 7.61 -8.58
N THR A 51 0.65 7.97 -7.49
CA THR A 51 1.31 8.36 -6.24
C THR A 51 2.10 7.18 -5.64
N GLU A 52 3.04 7.48 -4.77
CA GLU A 52 3.82 6.43 -4.06
C GLU A 52 2.93 5.54 -3.18
N LYS A 53 1.81 6.06 -2.68
CA LYS A 53 0.83 5.27 -1.97
C LYS A 53 0.14 4.30 -2.91
N ARG A 54 -0.37 4.78 -4.06
CA ARG A 54 -1.02 3.94 -5.07
C ARG A 54 -0.12 2.82 -5.56
N LYS A 55 1.16 3.11 -5.79
CA LYS A 55 2.17 2.09 -6.16
C LYS A 55 2.35 1.06 -5.04
N ARG A 56 2.45 1.51 -3.78
CA ARG A 56 2.56 0.60 -2.62
C ARG A 56 1.32 -0.26 -2.44
N ASP A 57 0.14 0.32 -2.58
CA ASP A 57 -1.13 -0.40 -2.45
C ASP A 57 -1.25 -1.46 -3.55
N ALA A 58 -0.89 -1.13 -4.80
CA ALA A 58 -0.84 -2.10 -5.91
C ALA A 58 0.12 -3.26 -5.61
N VAL A 59 1.32 -2.96 -5.12
CA VAL A 59 2.28 -3.98 -4.67
C VAL A 59 1.69 -4.79 -3.51
N GLN A 60 1.01 -4.13 -2.60
CA GLN A 60 0.32 -4.79 -1.49
C GLN A 60 -0.83 -5.69 -1.94
N GLU A 61 -1.55 -5.37 -2.96
CA GLU A 61 -2.61 -6.21 -3.56
C GLU A 61 -2.04 -7.36 -4.40
N GLY A 62 -0.72 -7.41 -4.60
CA GLY A 62 -0.06 -8.39 -5.47
C GLY A 62 -0.12 -8.03 -6.95
N ASN A 63 -0.58 -6.82 -7.28
CA ASN A 63 -0.61 -6.31 -8.64
C ASN A 63 0.77 -5.70 -8.98
N VAL A 64 1.64 -6.53 -9.58
CA VAL A 64 3.03 -6.18 -9.89
C VAL A 64 3.35 -6.51 -11.35
N ALA A 65 4.23 -5.70 -11.96
CA ALA A 65 4.74 -5.99 -13.30
C ALA A 65 5.71 -7.18 -13.24
N LYS A 66 5.33 -8.30 -13.84
CA LYS A 66 6.17 -9.51 -13.90
C LYS A 66 6.07 -10.17 -15.25
N SER A 67 7.21 -10.40 -15.90
CA SER A 67 7.29 -11.25 -17.09
C SER A 67 7.68 -12.67 -16.68
N GLN A 68 6.81 -13.64 -16.99
CA GLN A 68 7.10 -15.06 -16.78
C GLN A 68 8.19 -15.56 -17.72
N ASP A 69 8.24 -14.98 -18.94
CA ASP A 69 9.24 -15.32 -19.96
C ASP A 69 10.64 -15.00 -19.48
N LEU A 70 10.84 -13.80 -18.90
CA LEU A 70 12.15 -13.38 -18.40
C LEU A 70 12.64 -14.31 -17.27
N GLY A 71 11.75 -14.67 -16.34
CA GLY A 71 12.06 -15.60 -15.27
C GLY A 71 12.50 -16.97 -15.81
N SER A 72 11.74 -17.52 -16.75
CA SER A 72 12.02 -18.82 -17.35
C SER A 72 13.32 -18.86 -18.11
N VAL A 73 13.62 -17.80 -18.88
CA VAL A 73 14.84 -17.72 -19.68
C VAL A 73 16.09 -17.57 -18.81
N ILE A 74 16.01 -16.81 -17.71
CA ILE A 74 17.12 -16.70 -16.75
C ILE A 74 17.41 -18.06 -16.12
N ILE A 75 16.38 -18.78 -15.68
CA ILE A 75 16.53 -20.12 -15.11
C ILE A 75 17.17 -21.09 -16.13
N LEU A 76 16.73 -21.07 -17.38
CA LEU A 76 17.30 -21.88 -18.46
C LEU A 76 18.76 -21.51 -18.70
N LEU A 77 19.08 -20.23 -18.79
CA LEU A 77 20.45 -19.77 -18.97
C LEU A 77 21.38 -20.30 -17.87
N VAL A 78 20.99 -20.10 -16.63
CA VAL A 78 21.77 -20.56 -15.46
C VAL A 78 21.89 -22.08 -15.48
N GLY A 79 20.83 -22.80 -15.82
CA GLY A 79 20.82 -24.25 -15.92
C GLY A 79 21.81 -24.76 -16.98
N PHE A 80 21.82 -24.18 -18.19
CA PHE A 80 22.74 -24.57 -19.24
C PHE A 80 24.20 -24.19 -18.94
N VAL A 81 24.44 -23.02 -18.35
CA VAL A 81 25.76 -22.63 -17.88
C VAL A 81 26.27 -23.56 -16.80
N MET A 82 25.41 -23.98 -15.85
CA MET A 82 25.75 -24.93 -14.81
C MET A 82 26.04 -26.34 -15.39
N LEU A 83 25.24 -26.79 -16.36
CA LEU A 83 25.50 -28.03 -17.09
C LEU A 83 26.86 -28.01 -17.78
N ARG A 84 27.25 -26.90 -18.39
CA ARG A 84 28.58 -26.76 -19.00
C ARG A 84 29.71 -26.80 -17.96
N ALA A 85 29.52 -26.08 -16.85
CA ALA A 85 30.57 -25.97 -15.83
C ALA A 85 30.73 -27.23 -14.98
N TYR A 86 29.63 -27.95 -14.71
CA TYR A 86 29.61 -29.11 -13.81
C TYR A 86 29.43 -30.46 -14.52
N GLY A 87 29.07 -30.45 -15.82
CA GLY A 87 28.73 -31.63 -16.60
C GLY A 87 29.84 -32.67 -16.69
N GLU A 88 31.08 -32.22 -16.82
CA GLU A 88 32.24 -33.12 -16.84
C GLU A 88 32.39 -33.90 -15.53
N ASN A 89 32.22 -33.22 -14.39
CA ASN A 89 32.18 -33.86 -13.06
C ASN A 89 31.02 -34.86 -12.91
N MET A 90 29.84 -34.48 -13.41
CA MET A 90 28.66 -35.36 -13.42
C MET A 90 28.94 -36.61 -14.24
N TYR A 91 29.48 -36.46 -15.45
CA TYR A 91 29.83 -37.56 -16.33
C TYR A 91 30.85 -38.50 -15.69
N ALA A 92 31.96 -37.96 -15.16
CA ALA A 92 33.00 -38.76 -14.51
C ALA A 92 32.44 -39.60 -13.37
N ARG A 93 31.66 -39.00 -12.47
CA ARG A 93 31.04 -39.71 -11.34
C ARG A 93 30.05 -40.80 -11.78
N CYS A 94 29.24 -40.52 -12.81
CA CYS A 94 28.34 -41.53 -13.38
C CYS A 94 29.10 -42.67 -14.02
N ALA A 95 30.16 -42.37 -14.76
CA ALA A 95 31.01 -43.39 -15.41
C ALA A 95 31.72 -44.27 -14.40
N ASP A 96 32.24 -43.70 -13.30
CA ASP A 96 32.89 -44.44 -12.24
C ASP A 96 31.91 -45.36 -11.53
N PHE A 97 30.71 -44.86 -11.24
CA PHE A 97 29.66 -45.69 -10.61
C PHE A 97 29.23 -46.83 -11.54
N MET A 98 29.06 -46.61 -12.85
CA MET A 98 28.77 -47.66 -13.79
C MET A 98 29.85 -48.70 -13.87
N ARG A 99 31.13 -48.26 -13.97
CA ARG A 99 32.26 -49.20 -13.94
C ARG A 99 32.28 -50.02 -12.69
N PHE A 100 32.11 -49.41 -11.54
CA PHE A 100 32.05 -50.13 -10.23
C PHE A 100 30.94 -51.16 -10.22
N SER A 101 29.71 -50.78 -10.60
CA SER A 101 28.55 -51.65 -10.61
C SER A 101 28.72 -52.84 -11.56
N PHE A 102 29.23 -52.61 -12.76
CA PHE A 102 29.47 -53.70 -13.71
C PHE A 102 30.61 -54.63 -13.28
N THR A 103 31.67 -54.11 -12.68
CA THR A 103 32.80 -54.92 -12.23
C THR A 103 32.41 -55.76 -11.01
N GLN A 104 31.66 -55.25 -10.08
CA GLN A 104 31.20 -55.94 -8.86
C GLN A 104 30.16 -57.00 -9.19
N SER A 105 29.21 -56.76 -10.08
CA SER A 105 28.16 -57.72 -10.48
C SER A 105 28.69 -58.97 -11.19
N ILE A 106 29.89 -58.89 -11.79
CA ILE A 106 30.49 -60.03 -12.53
C ILE A 106 31.18 -61.01 -11.56
N HIS A 107 31.62 -60.59 -10.38
CA HIS A 107 32.49 -61.34 -9.50
C HIS A 107 31.79 -61.91 -8.27
N SER A 108 30.55 -61.57 -7.96
CA SER A 108 29.85 -62.00 -6.77
C SER A 108 28.42 -62.43 -7.03
N SER A 109 27.97 -63.49 -6.34
CA SER A 109 26.55 -63.79 -6.19
C SER A 109 25.94 -62.64 -5.40
N LEU A 110 25.06 -61.83 -6.00
CA LEU A 110 24.41 -60.69 -5.33
C LEU A 110 23.67 -61.15 -4.06
N THR A 111 24.32 -60.91 -2.94
CA THR A 111 23.67 -61.09 -1.64
C THR A 111 22.81 -59.85 -1.32
N PHE A 112 21.87 -59.99 -0.37
CA PHE A 112 21.01 -58.91 0.04
C PHE A 112 21.83 -57.70 0.57
N ASP A 113 22.88 -57.95 1.32
CA ASP A 113 23.76 -56.90 1.89
C ASP A 113 24.52 -56.14 0.79
N GLU A 114 25.03 -56.84 -0.23
CA GLU A 114 25.68 -56.21 -1.39
C GLU A 114 24.74 -55.34 -2.18
N SER A 115 23.48 -55.78 -2.34
CA SER A 115 22.43 -54.98 -3.00
C SER A 115 22.14 -53.66 -2.24
N LEU A 116 22.12 -53.69 -0.91
CA LEU A 116 21.96 -52.49 -0.07
C LEU A 116 23.17 -51.54 -0.18
N ILE A 117 24.38 -52.04 -0.32
CA ILE A 117 25.58 -51.22 -0.52
C ILE A 117 25.49 -50.49 -1.88
N ILE A 118 25.15 -51.20 -2.93
CA ILE A 118 24.98 -50.63 -4.27
C ILE A 118 23.87 -49.54 -4.28
N LEU A 119 22.74 -49.86 -3.61
CA LEU A 119 21.62 -48.91 -3.51
C LEU A 119 22.04 -47.63 -2.76
N ASN A 120 22.76 -47.77 -1.62
CA ASN A 120 23.24 -46.62 -0.86
C ASN A 120 24.23 -45.75 -1.66
N GLN A 121 25.13 -46.40 -2.40
CA GLN A 121 26.04 -45.69 -3.31
C GLN A 121 25.30 -44.96 -4.43
N PHE A 122 24.27 -45.57 -5.02
CA PHE A 122 23.41 -44.94 -6.02
C PHE A 122 22.70 -43.71 -5.47
N ILE A 123 22.09 -43.84 -4.28
CA ILE A 123 21.41 -42.71 -3.61
C ILE A 123 22.41 -41.57 -3.32
N SER A 124 23.57 -41.91 -2.77
CA SER A 124 24.64 -40.94 -2.46
C SER A 124 25.14 -40.22 -3.72
N LEU A 125 25.38 -40.95 -4.83
CA LEU A 125 25.76 -40.38 -6.11
C LEU A 125 24.71 -39.45 -6.63
N THR A 126 23.45 -39.88 -6.62
CA THR A 126 22.32 -39.07 -7.09
C THR A 126 22.24 -37.77 -6.33
N LEU A 127 22.35 -37.81 -4.99
CA LEU A 127 22.34 -36.60 -4.17
C LEU A 127 23.54 -35.68 -4.49
N ILE A 128 24.73 -36.22 -4.63
CA ILE A 128 25.92 -35.42 -4.95
C ILE A 128 25.83 -34.75 -6.32
N ILE A 129 25.17 -35.37 -7.30
CA ILE A 129 25.01 -34.82 -8.65
C ILE A 129 23.85 -33.84 -8.71
N VAL A 130 22.67 -34.23 -8.18
CA VAL A 130 21.42 -33.50 -8.39
C VAL A 130 21.31 -32.30 -7.43
N LEU A 131 21.73 -32.44 -6.18
CA LEU A 131 21.53 -31.42 -5.14
C LEU A 131 22.21 -30.09 -5.46
N PRO A 132 23.51 -30.03 -5.87
CA PRO A 132 24.15 -28.77 -6.26
C PRO A 132 23.45 -28.10 -7.44
N PHE A 133 23.03 -28.91 -8.44
CA PHE A 133 22.28 -28.41 -9.60
C PHE A 133 20.94 -27.80 -9.18
N MET A 134 20.17 -28.50 -8.37
CA MET A 134 18.87 -28.02 -7.85
C MET A 134 19.02 -26.74 -7.03
N ILE A 135 20.04 -26.66 -6.16
CA ILE A 135 20.30 -25.45 -5.37
C ILE A 135 20.53 -24.23 -6.27
N VAL A 136 21.38 -24.37 -7.29
CA VAL A 136 21.68 -23.28 -8.23
C VAL A 136 20.42 -22.85 -8.99
N ILE A 137 19.59 -23.79 -9.46
CA ILE A 137 18.32 -23.50 -10.15
C ILE A 137 17.34 -22.78 -9.21
N VAL A 138 17.21 -23.22 -7.96
CA VAL A 138 16.32 -22.59 -6.98
C VAL A 138 16.79 -21.17 -6.68
N LEU A 139 18.10 -20.96 -6.49
CA LEU A 139 18.65 -19.63 -6.28
C LEU A 139 18.44 -18.73 -7.50
N ALA A 140 18.60 -19.25 -8.71
CA ALA A 140 18.32 -18.51 -9.94
C ALA A 140 16.83 -18.13 -10.05
N ALA A 141 15.93 -19.02 -9.68
CA ALA A 141 14.49 -18.76 -9.66
C ALA A 141 14.10 -17.67 -8.65
N ILE A 142 14.65 -17.73 -7.44
CA ILE A 142 14.44 -16.71 -6.41
C ILE A 142 15.00 -15.36 -6.90
N PHE A 143 16.22 -15.34 -7.36
CA PHE A 143 16.91 -14.14 -7.86
C PHE A 143 16.14 -13.47 -9.00
N SER A 144 15.71 -14.28 -9.99
CA SER A 144 14.90 -13.79 -11.10
C SER A 144 13.59 -13.14 -10.66
N ASN A 145 12.91 -13.69 -9.66
CA ASN A 145 11.70 -13.10 -9.10
C ASN A 145 11.98 -11.83 -8.29
N VAL A 146 13.01 -11.84 -7.47
CA VAL A 146 13.39 -10.69 -6.61
C VAL A 146 13.82 -9.49 -7.46
N ILE A 147 14.54 -9.70 -8.58
CA ILE A 147 14.91 -8.61 -9.47
C ILE A 147 13.69 -7.96 -10.13
N GLN A 148 12.68 -8.73 -10.48
CA GLN A 148 11.50 -8.19 -11.18
C GLN A 148 10.52 -7.47 -10.24
N VAL A 149 10.27 -8.04 -9.06
CA VAL A 149 9.17 -7.62 -8.18
C VAL A 149 9.67 -7.03 -6.87
N GLY A 150 10.96 -7.23 -6.55
CA GLY A 150 11.51 -6.92 -5.24
C GLY A 150 11.23 -8.06 -4.23
N PHE A 151 11.68 -7.86 -3.01
CA PHE A 151 11.46 -8.81 -1.92
C PHE A 151 10.06 -8.63 -1.34
N LEU A 152 9.13 -9.45 -1.80
CA LEU A 152 7.73 -9.43 -1.36
C LEU A 152 7.38 -10.76 -0.70
N PHE A 153 7.17 -10.74 0.63
CA PHE A 153 6.74 -11.91 1.36
C PHE A 153 5.33 -11.69 1.93
N ARG A 154 4.32 -12.35 1.33
CA ARG A 154 2.92 -12.17 1.71
C ARG A 154 2.12 -13.46 1.64
N PHE A 155 1.21 -13.61 2.61
CA PHE A 155 0.25 -14.72 2.66
C PHE A 155 -1.14 -14.37 2.12
N ASP A 156 -1.49 -13.09 2.03
CA ASP A 156 -2.83 -12.63 1.61
C ASP A 156 -3.28 -13.14 0.22
N PRO A 157 -2.41 -13.23 -0.82
CA PRO A 157 -2.80 -13.77 -2.11
C PRO A 157 -3.17 -15.25 -2.09
N MET A 158 -2.85 -15.97 -1.01
CA MET A 158 -3.17 -17.40 -0.85
C MET A 158 -4.61 -17.63 -0.35
N THR A 159 -5.32 -16.58 0.07
CA THR A 159 -6.73 -16.70 0.46
C THR A 159 -7.57 -16.98 -0.79
N PRO A 160 -8.44 -18.01 -0.77
CA PRO A 160 -9.28 -18.33 -1.91
C PRO A 160 -10.31 -17.22 -2.14
N ASN A 161 -10.22 -16.56 -3.28
CA ASN A 161 -11.18 -15.54 -3.69
C ASN A 161 -12.17 -16.12 -4.68
N LEU A 162 -13.39 -16.39 -4.24
CA LEU A 162 -14.45 -17.01 -5.03
C LEU A 162 -14.88 -16.13 -6.21
N ASP A 163 -14.72 -14.81 -6.14
CA ASP A 163 -15.04 -13.90 -7.24
C ASP A 163 -14.16 -14.12 -8.48
N ARG A 164 -12.93 -14.62 -8.28
CA ARG A 164 -12.02 -14.98 -9.38
C ARG A 164 -12.40 -16.28 -10.08
N MET A 165 -13.30 -17.07 -9.50
CA MET A 165 -13.76 -18.34 -10.06
C MET A 165 -15.01 -18.20 -10.96
N ASN A 166 -15.51 -16.98 -11.18
CA ASN A 166 -16.65 -16.75 -12.05
C ASN A 166 -16.30 -17.11 -13.51
N PRO A 167 -16.90 -18.19 -14.07
CA PRO A 167 -16.56 -18.66 -15.41
C PRO A 167 -17.01 -17.69 -16.52
N VAL A 168 -18.04 -16.88 -16.28
CA VAL A 168 -18.59 -15.97 -17.28
C VAL A 168 -17.63 -14.82 -17.58
N SER A 169 -17.01 -14.24 -16.56
CA SER A 169 -16.00 -13.17 -16.70
C SER A 169 -14.72 -13.69 -17.36
N ASN A 170 -14.36 -14.94 -17.11
CA ASN A 170 -13.19 -15.58 -17.72
C ASN A 170 -13.38 -15.83 -19.21
N ILE A 171 -14.57 -16.26 -19.66
CA ILE A 171 -14.87 -16.46 -21.08
C ILE A 171 -14.79 -15.16 -21.87
N GLN A 172 -15.31 -14.05 -21.33
CA GLN A 172 -15.20 -12.73 -21.99
C GLN A 172 -13.75 -12.26 -22.12
N ASN A 173 -12.91 -12.56 -21.14
CA ASN A 173 -11.48 -12.24 -21.17
C ASN A 173 -10.69 -13.11 -22.17
N MET A 174 -11.18 -14.29 -22.52
CA MET A 174 -10.56 -15.19 -23.51
C MET A 174 -10.61 -14.64 -24.95
N PHE A 175 -11.51 -13.72 -25.28
CA PHE A 175 -11.60 -13.08 -26.61
C PHE A 175 -11.02 -11.66 -26.62
N SER A 176 -10.03 -11.38 -25.78
CA SER A 176 -9.39 -10.06 -25.72
C SER A 176 -8.22 -9.93 -26.70
N TRP A 177 -7.94 -8.71 -27.16
CA TRP A 177 -6.75 -8.37 -27.95
C TRP A 177 -5.44 -8.81 -27.28
N LYS A 178 -5.45 -8.96 -25.95
CA LYS A 178 -4.33 -9.48 -25.18
C LYS A 178 -3.99 -10.92 -25.58
N LEU A 179 -4.99 -11.77 -25.75
CA LEU A 179 -4.79 -13.17 -26.14
C LEU A 179 -4.21 -13.28 -27.56
N VAL A 180 -4.68 -12.45 -28.49
CA VAL A 180 -4.11 -12.40 -29.86
C VAL A 180 -2.63 -12.01 -29.82
N ALA A 181 -2.27 -11.01 -29.02
CA ALA A 181 -0.87 -10.61 -28.86
C ALA A 181 0.00 -11.72 -28.25
N GLU A 182 -0.52 -12.48 -27.26
CA GLU A 182 0.18 -13.62 -26.67
C GLU A 182 0.33 -14.78 -27.67
N LEU A 183 -0.68 -15.01 -28.50
CA LEU A 183 -0.64 -16.02 -29.56
C LEU A 183 0.43 -15.67 -30.59
N VAL A 184 0.50 -14.42 -31.06
CA VAL A 184 1.53 -13.97 -32.01
C VAL A 184 2.92 -14.16 -31.42
N LYS A 185 3.15 -13.75 -30.15
CA LYS A 185 4.44 -13.99 -29.46
C LYS A 185 4.80 -15.47 -29.40
N SER A 186 3.82 -16.33 -29.10
CA SER A 186 4.02 -17.79 -29.04
C SER A 186 4.41 -18.37 -30.38
N ILE A 187 3.77 -17.94 -31.47
CA ILE A 187 4.11 -18.35 -32.84
C ILE A 187 5.55 -17.93 -33.16
N PHE A 188 5.95 -16.70 -32.85
CA PHE A 188 7.32 -16.22 -33.03
C PHE A 188 8.35 -17.08 -32.29
N LYS A 189 8.06 -17.45 -31.03
CA LYS A 189 8.91 -18.34 -30.23
C LYS A 189 9.08 -19.72 -30.90
N ILE A 190 7.98 -20.30 -31.38
CA ILE A 190 8.02 -21.58 -32.07
C ILE A 190 8.85 -21.51 -33.35
N LEU A 191 8.71 -20.45 -34.14
CA LEU A 191 9.50 -20.26 -35.36
C LEU A 191 11.00 -20.15 -35.07
N ILE A 192 11.40 -19.44 -34.00
CA ILE A 192 12.80 -19.35 -33.58
C ILE A 192 13.35 -20.71 -33.16
N VAL A 193 12.59 -21.45 -32.31
CA VAL A 193 12.97 -22.79 -31.85
C VAL A 193 13.05 -23.78 -33.01
N ALA A 194 12.25 -23.66 -34.07
CA ALA A 194 12.31 -24.50 -35.24
C ALA A 194 13.47 -24.10 -36.19
N TYR A 195 13.67 -22.81 -36.40
CA TYR A 195 14.65 -22.30 -37.37
C TYR A 195 16.10 -22.51 -36.94
N ILE A 196 16.43 -22.26 -35.66
CA ILE A 196 17.82 -22.33 -35.17
C ILE A 196 18.38 -23.76 -35.27
N PRO A 197 17.70 -24.80 -34.74
CA PRO A 197 18.14 -26.19 -34.95
C PRO A 197 18.23 -26.58 -36.41
N TYR A 198 17.22 -26.22 -37.21
CA TYR A 198 17.23 -26.49 -38.64
C TYR A 198 18.47 -25.91 -39.33
N SER A 199 18.78 -24.64 -39.09
CA SER A 199 19.92 -23.96 -39.66
C SER A 199 21.24 -24.57 -39.17
N THR A 200 21.36 -24.89 -37.88
CA THR A 200 22.56 -25.48 -37.29
C THR A 200 22.80 -26.89 -37.82
N ILE A 201 21.77 -27.77 -37.80
CA ILE A 201 21.91 -29.13 -38.31
C ILE A 201 22.26 -29.13 -39.80
N LYS A 202 21.66 -28.24 -40.60
CA LYS A 202 21.99 -28.12 -42.03
C LYS A 202 23.42 -27.72 -42.25
N GLY A 203 23.99 -26.83 -41.40
CA GLY A 203 25.37 -26.40 -41.44
C GLY A 203 26.37 -27.51 -41.08
N GLU A 204 26.02 -28.31 -40.05
CA GLU A 204 26.87 -29.34 -39.47
C GLU A 204 26.67 -30.74 -40.11
N LEU A 205 25.78 -30.85 -41.12
CA LEU A 205 25.38 -32.13 -41.69
C LEU A 205 26.54 -33.00 -42.18
N ARG A 206 27.60 -32.35 -42.72
CA ARG A 206 28.81 -33.06 -43.21
C ARG A 206 29.57 -33.69 -42.04
N GLU A 207 29.67 -33.00 -40.92
CA GLU A 207 30.33 -33.50 -39.71
C GLU A 207 29.57 -34.68 -39.12
N PHE A 208 28.26 -34.55 -39.03
CA PHE A 208 27.39 -35.65 -38.55
C PHE A 208 27.48 -36.92 -39.40
N ILE A 209 27.57 -36.78 -40.72
CA ILE A 209 27.81 -37.94 -41.61
C ILE A 209 29.20 -38.56 -41.36
N GLY A 210 30.20 -37.73 -41.03
CA GLY A 210 31.55 -38.17 -40.66
C GLY A 210 31.57 -39.06 -39.40
N PHE A 211 30.66 -38.83 -38.45
CA PHE A 211 30.57 -39.60 -37.18
C PHE A 211 30.32 -41.08 -37.38
N VAL A 212 29.70 -41.49 -38.51
CA VAL A 212 29.44 -42.90 -38.84
C VAL A 212 30.76 -43.67 -38.94
N LYS A 213 31.86 -43.04 -39.34
CA LYS A 213 33.19 -43.63 -39.50
C LYS A 213 34.18 -43.30 -38.38
N ALA A 214 33.80 -42.42 -37.42
CA ALA A 214 34.62 -41.96 -36.36
C ALA A 214 34.45 -42.75 -35.07
N ASN A 215 35.38 -42.62 -34.14
CA ASN A 215 35.24 -43.18 -32.80
C ASN A 215 33.98 -42.61 -32.07
N PRO A 216 33.19 -43.45 -31.43
CA PRO A 216 31.94 -43.00 -30.80
C PRO A 216 32.13 -41.94 -29.67
N ILE A 217 33.21 -42.00 -28.91
CA ILE A 217 33.45 -41.08 -27.78
C ILE A 217 33.69 -39.65 -28.24
N PRO A 218 34.61 -39.34 -29.18
CA PRO A 218 34.77 -37.99 -29.72
C PRO A 218 33.52 -37.47 -30.42
N SER A 219 32.81 -38.34 -31.19
CA SER A 219 31.60 -37.95 -31.87
C SER A 219 30.45 -37.55 -30.91
N PHE A 220 30.35 -38.21 -29.77
CA PHE A 220 29.42 -37.86 -28.71
C PHE A 220 29.75 -36.48 -28.11
N GLY A 221 31.03 -36.22 -27.80
CA GLY A 221 31.49 -34.94 -27.31
C GLY A 221 31.17 -33.77 -28.25
N THR A 222 31.45 -33.96 -29.58
CA THR A 222 31.12 -32.94 -30.59
C THR A 222 29.59 -32.71 -30.66
N THR A 223 28.80 -33.76 -30.63
CA THR A 223 27.33 -33.65 -30.64
C THR A 223 26.80 -32.87 -29.44
N LEU A 224 27.33 -33.12 -28.24
CA LEU A 224 26.96 -32.37 -27.03
C LEU A 224 27.34 -30.88 -27.14
N THR A 225 28.51 -30.57 -27.74
CA THR A 225 28.94 -29.19 -27.96
C THR A 225 27.98 -28.47 -28.93
N VAL A 226 27.64 -29.09 -30.05
CA VAL A 226 26.67 -28.53 -31.02
C VAL A 226 25.29 -28.31 -30.36
N CYS A 227 24.82 -29.27 -29.58
CA CYS A 227 23.55 -29.12 -28.82
C CYS A 227 23.60 -27.98 -27.83
N TYR A 228 24.72 -27.84 -27.11
CA TYR A 228 24.93 -26.74 -26.17
C TYR A 228 24.91 -25.38 -26.88
N ASP A 229 25.66 -25.24 -27.98
CA ASP A 229 25.74 -24.01 -28.76
C ASP A 229 24.38 -23.62 -29.37
N MET A 230 23.60 -24.59 -29.84
CA MET A 230 22.23 -24.38 -30.27
C MET A 230 21.37 -23.85 -29.10
N ALA A 231 21.42 -24.51 -27.96
CA ALA A 231 20.64 -24.11 -26.78
C ALA A 231 20.99 -22.70 -26.34
N ILE A 232 22.26 -22.36 -26.24
CA ILE A 232 22.70 -21.00 -25.87
C ILE A 232 22.24 -19.95 -26.90
N LYS A 233 22.33 -20.24 -28.20
CA LYS A 233 21.81 -19.33 -29.24
C LYS A 233 20.30 -19.06 -29.05
N ILE A 234 19.53 -20.10 -28.82
CA ILE A 234 18.07 -19.98 -28.56
C ILE A 234 17.83 -19.16 -27.30
N ILE A 235 18.53 -19.47 -26.20
CA ILE A 235 18.37 -18.80 -24.91
C ILE A 235 18.71 -17.31 -25.01
N LEU A 236 19.78 -16.93 -25.72
CA LEU A 236 20.17 -15.52 -25.89
C LEU A 236 19.13 -14.73 -26.69
N ILE A 237 18.57 -15.32 -27.75
CA ILE A 237 17.49 -14.67 -28.50
C ILE A 237 16.23 -14.53 -27.62
N PHE A 238 15.89 -15.57 -26.87
CA PHE A 238 14.75 -15.52 -25.96
C PHE A 238 14.98 -14.52 -24.82
N LEU A 239 16.20 -14.37 -24.35
CA LEU A 239 16.55 -13.36 -23.34
C LEU A 239 16.29 -11.94 -23.86
N ALA A 240 16.66 -11.66 -25.11
CA ALA A 240 16.37 -10.36 -25.73
C ALA A 240 14.84 -10.13 -25.86
N LEU A 241 14.10 -11.15 -26.34
CA LEU A 241 12.64 -11.07 -26.45
C LEU A 241 11.95 -10.94 -25.08
N ALA A 242 12.42 -11.68 -24.08
CA ALA A 242 11.87 -11.63 -22.73
C ALA A 242 12.15 -10.29 -22.04
N PHE A 243 13.30 -9.66 -22.32
CA PHE A 243 13.60 -8.32 -21.85
C PHE A 243 12.66 -7.28 -22.46
N LEU A 244 12.40 -7.34 -23.77
CA LEU A 244 11.41 -6.48 -24.43
C LEU A 244 10.01 -6.69 -23.88
N ASP A 245 9.62 -7.94 -23.64
CA ASP A 245 8.33 -8.28 -23.04
C ASP A 245 8.20 -7.73 -21.62
N TRP A 246 9.22 -7.88 -20.80
CA TRP A 246 9.27 -7.32 -19.45
C TRP A 246 9.13 -5.79 -19.45
N TRP A 247 9.86 -5.12 -20.35
CA TRP A 247 9.77 -3.66 -20.50
C TRP A 247 8.35 -3.23 -20.89
N PHE A 248 7.77 -3.90 -21.88
CA PHE A 248 6.39 -3.63 -22.31
C PHE A 248 5.36 -3.87 -21.19
N GLN A 249 5.50 -4.96 -20.43
CA GLN A 249 4.62 -5.26 -19.31
C GLN A 249 4.76 -4.22 -18.18
N THR A 250 5.98 -3.77 -17.89
CA THR A 250 6.25 -2.72 -16.92
C THR A 250 5.63 -1.39 -17.34
N TRP A 251 5.81 -1.03 -18.60
CA TRP A 251 5.18 0.20 -19.14
C TRP A 251 3.66 0.12 -19.04
N ARG A 252 3.06 -0.97 -19.48
CA ARG A 252 1.61 -1.18 -19.42
C ARG A 252 1.08 -1.21 -17.98
N HIS A 253 1.82 -1.77 -17.07
CA HIS A 253 1.47 -1.77 -15.64
C HIS A 253 1.45 -0.35 -15.10
N ASN A 254 2.48 0.44 -15.35
CA ASN A 254 2.53 1.85 -14.94
C ASN A 254 1.38 2.66 -15.55
N GLU A 255 1.03 2.41 -16.82
CA GLU A 255 -0.12 3.03 -17.47
C GLU A 255 -1.44 2.68 -16.79
N SER A 256 -1.60 1.44 -16.36
CA SER A 256 -2.81 0.98 -15.64
C SER A 256 -2.96 1.59 -14.25
N LEU A 257 -1.86 2.04 -13.65
CA LEU A 257 -1.85 2.69 -12.33
C LEU A 257 -2.09 4.18 -12.38
N LYS A 258 -2.07 4.81 -13.57
CA LYS A 258 -2.31 6.25 -13.72
C LYS A 258 -3.61 6.68 -13.07
N MET A 259 -3.59 7.88 -12.54
CA MET A 259 -4.67 8.48 -11.75
C MET A 259 -5.25 9.71 -12.45
N SER A 260 -6.50 10.04 -12.15
CA SER A 260 -7.05 11.34 -12.49
C SER A 260 -6.56 12.41 -11.51
N LYS A 261 -6.64 13.68 -11.90
CA LYS A 261 -6.34 14.81 -10.99
C LYS A 261 -7.20 14.81 -9.73
N GLU A 262 -8.42 14.29 -9.86
CA GLU A 262 -9.37 14.17 -8.76
C GLU A 262 -8.98 13.08 -7.79
N ASP A 263 -8.55 11.91 -8.29
CA ASP A 263 -8.05 10.81 -7.47
C ASP A 263 -6.86 11.25 -6.60
N ILE A 264 -5.90 11.99 -7.19
CA ILE A 264 -4.74 12.52 -6.47
C ILE A 264 -5.18 13.50 -5.37
N LYS A 265 -6.13 14.39 -5.68
CA LYS A 265 -6.65 15.35 -4.71
C LYS A 265 -7.40 14.66 -3.57
N GLU A 266 -8.16 13.62 -3.87
CA GLU A 266 -8.84 12.81 -2.85
C GLU A 266 -7.85 12.05 -1.99
N GLU A 267 -6.82 11.48 -2.58
CA GLU A 267 -5.78 10.76 -1.84
C GLU A 267 -5.00 11.70 -0.90
N HIS A 268 -4.66 12.92 -1.35
CA HIS A 268 -4.07 13.93 -0.49
C HIS A 268 -4.99 14.32 0.66
N LYS A 269 -6.30 14.48 0.41
CA LYS A 269 -7.27 14.74 1.48
C LYS A 269 -7.36 13.59 2.49
N GLN A 270 -7.25 12.34 2.03
CA GLN A 270 -7.24 11.18 2.92
C GLN A 270 -5.98 11.12 3.78
N GLN A 271 -4.82 11.48 3.24
CA GLN A 271 -3.55 11.47 3.98
C GLN A 271 -3.42 12.61 4.96
N GLU A 272 -3.77 13.83 4.54
CA GLU A 272 -3.59 15.03 5.36
C GLU A 272 -4.82 15.39 6.19
N GLY A 273 -5.96 14.80 5.89
CA GLY A 273 -7.27 15.18 6.43
C GLY A 273 -7.85 16.41 5.72
N ASP A 274 -9.17 16.50 5.67
CA ASP A 274 -9.86 17.64 5.06
C ASP A 274 -9.57 18.93 5.87
N PRO A 275 -9.04 20.00 5.25
CA PRO A 275 -8.79 21.28 5.91
C PRO A 275 -10.02 21.84 6.61
N HIS A 276 -11.22 21.65 6.04
CA HIS A 276 -12.48 22.09 6.66
C HIS A 276 -12.80 21.34 7.95
N VAL A 277 -12.49 20.04 8.00
CA VAL A 277 -12.67 19.23 9.21
C VAL A 277 -11.70 19.68 10.29
N LYS A 278 -10.43 19.93 9.94
CA LYS A 278 -9.42 20.46 10.88
C LYS A 278 -9.84 21.83 11.43
N GLN A 279 -10.37 22.70 10.56
CA GLN A 279 -10.87 24.01 10.98
C GLN A 279 -12.06 23.87 11.94
N LYS A 280 -13.05 23.03 11.62
CA LYS A 280 -14.20 22.75 12.51
C LYS A 280 -13.77 22.18 13.86
N ILE A 281 -12.79 21.28 13.88
CA ILE A 281 -12.25 20.73 15.12
C ILE A 281 -11.64 21.87 15.97
N ARG A 282 -10.80 22.73 15.35
CA ARG A 282 -10.21 23.89 16.06
C ARG A 282 -11.26 24.85 16.60
N GLU A 283 -12.31 25.14 15.82
CA GLU A 283 -13.43 25.97 16.29
C GLU A 283 -14.16 25.35 17.49
N ARG A 284 -14.47 24.07 17.41
CA ARG A 284 -15.12 23.34 18.52
C ARG A 284 -14.24 23.31 19.76
N GLN A 285 -12.93 23.12 19.62
CA GLN A 285 -11.98 23.16 20.73
C GLN A 285 -11.95 24.56 21.39
N ARG A 286 -11.90 25.63 20.57
CA ARG A 286 -11.99 27.01 21.07
C ARG A 286 -13.28 27.25 21.81
N GLN A 287 -14.41 26.86 21.26
CA GLN A 287 -15.73 27.02 21.90
C GLN A 287 -15.81 26.23 23.22
N ALA A 288 -15.30 24.99 23.23
CA ALA A 288 -15.26 24.17 24.44
C ALA A 288 -14.39 24.79 25.53
N SER A 289 -13.20 25.29 25.16
CA SER A 289 -12.30 25.98 26.06
C SER A 289 -12.95 27.26 26.66
N GLN A 290 -13.59 28.08 25.81
CA GLN A 290 -14.32 29.26 26.25
C GLN A 290 -15.49 28.92 27.19
N ARG A 291 -16.28 27.89 26.89
CA ARG A 291 -17.36 27.42 27.77
C ARG A 291 -16.80 26.98 29.11
N LYS A 292 -15.71 26.22 29.14
CA LYS A 292 -15.04 25.79 30.37
C LYS A 292 -14.57 27.00 31.19
N GLN A 293 -13.94 28.00 30.56
CA GLN A 293 -13.54 29.24 31.24
C GLN A 293 -14.76 29.96 31.87
N MET A 294 -15.84 30.09 31.08
CA MET A 294 -17.06 30.76 31.62
C MET A 294 -17.69 30.00 32.78
N SER A 295 -17.65 28.67 32.79
CA SER A 295 -18.15 27.84 33.89
C SER A 295 -17.27 27.93 35.15
N GLU A 296 -16.02 28.36 35.05
CA GLU A 296 -15.13 28.55 36.18
C GLU A 296 -15.21 29.96 36.76
N VAL A 297 -15.76 30.95 36.02
CA VAL A 297 -15.93 32.33 36.52
C VAL A 297 -16.72 32.42 37.84
N PRO A 298 -17.82 31.68 38.06
CA PRO A 298 -18.56 31.68 39.33
C PRO A 298 -17.72 31.25 40.54
N LYS A 299 -16.63 30.53 40.33
CA LYS A 299 -15.71 30.07 41.38
C LYS A 299 -14.57 31.07 41.66
N ALA A 300 -14.53 32.15 40.93
CA ALA A 300 -13.48 33.15 41.09
C ALA A 300 -13.66 33.93 42.40
N THR A 301 -12.55 34.32 43.04
CA THR A 301 -12.52 35.13 44.23
C THR A 301 -12.64 36.63 43.92
N VAL A 302 -12.09 37.04 42.78
CA VAL A 302 -12.11 38.42 42.28
C VAL A 302 -11.97 38.46 40.76
N VAL A 303 -12.52 39.50 40.13
CA VAL A 303 -12.29 39.81 38.71
C VAL A 303 -11.59 41.15 38.61
N VAL A 304 -10.35 41.12 38.08
CA VAL A 304 -9.55 42.34 37.82
C VAL A 304 -9.82 42.80 36.40
N THR A 305 -10.17 44.07 36.22
CA THR A 305 -10.63 44.58 34.92
C THR A 305 -9.88 45.82 34.46
N ASN A 306 -9.74 45.92 33.14
CA ASN A 306 -9.59 47.18 32.41
C ASN A 306 -10.96 47.45 31.76
N PRO A 307 -11.74 48.44 32.19
CA PRO A 307 -13.21 48.55 32.06
C PRO A 307 -13.78 48.21 30.67
N THR A 308 -13.13 48.64 29.62
CA THR A 308 -13.65 48.48 28.26
C THR A 308 -12.98 47.34 27.48
N HIS A 309 -11.87 46.80 27.95
CA HIS A 309 -11.03 45.96 27.09
C HIS A 309 -10.74 44.55 27.62
N ILE A 310 -10.47 44.38 28.93
CA ILE A 310 -9.93 43.13 29.48
C ILE A 310 -10.60 42.81 30.83
N ALA A 311 -10.83 41.55 31.07
CA ALA A 311 -11.20 41.01 32.36
C ALA A 311 -10.38 39.72 32.65
N VAL A 312 -9.87 39.62 33.87
CA VAL A 312 -9.11 38.47 34.37
C VAL A 312 -9.77 38.01 35.68
N ALA A 313 -10.30 36.81 35.69
CA ALA A 313 -10.90 36.19 36.86
C ALA A 313 -9.87 35.33 37.60
N ILE A 314 -9.72 35.60 38.87
CA ILE A 314 -8.71 34.96 39.71
C ILE A 314 -9.42 34.19 40.82
N LYS A 315 -9.01 32.97 41.02
CA LYS A 315 -9.43 32.10 42.12
C LYS A 315 -8.26 31.99 43.12
N TYR A 316 -8.55 32.15 44.38
CA TYR A 316 -7.62 31.90 45.48
C TYR A 316 -8.36 31.42 46.72
N ASN A 317 -8.05 30.23 47.19
CA ASN A 317 -8.49 29.72 48.47
C ASN A 317 -7.27 29.61 49.39
N ARG A 318 -7.31 30.33 50.51
CA ARG A 318 -6.17 30.43 51.46
C ARG A 318 -5.80 29.09 52.10
N GLU A 319 -6.72 28.14 52.14
CA GLU A 319 -6.53 26.84 52.79
C GLU A 319 -6.04 25.75 51.82
N GLU A 320 -6.34 25.91 50.53
CA GLU A 320 -6.09 24.86 49.53
C GLU A 320 -5.07 25.24 48.45
N ASP A 321 -4.93 26.57 48.17
CA ASP A 321 -4.11 27.02 47.03
C ASP A 321 -2.78 27.62 47.52
N ASN A 322 -1.67 27.15 46.96
CA ASN A 322 -0.33 27.73 47.23
C ASN A 322 -0.17 29.11 46.61
N ALA A 323 -0.83 29.36 45.49
CA ALA A 323 -0.82 30.64 44.79
C ALA A 323 -2.15 30.91 44.08
N PRO A 324 -2.51 32.18 43.84
CA PRO A 324 -3.71 32.52 43.08
C PRO A 324 -3.62 32.03 41.65
N LYS A 325 -4.74 31.47 41.13
CA LYS A 325 -4.85 30.90 39.76
C LYS A 325 -5.81 31.71 38.91
N ILE A 326 -5.46 31.83 37.62
CA ILE A 326 -6.32 32.47 36.62
C ILE A 326 -7.32 31.42 36.11
N VAL A 327 -8.61 31.61 36.41
CA VAL A 327 -9.67 30.67 35.98
C VAL A 327 -10.35 31.04 34.67
N ALA A 328 -10.38 32.35 34.38
CA ALA A 328 -10.85 32.85 33.09
C ALA A 328 -10.19 34.19 32.75
N MET A 329 -9.95 34.42 31.49
CA MET A 329 -9.52 35.73 31.01
C MET A 329 -10.01 35.98 29.58
N GLY A 330 -10.23 37.24 29.24
CA GLY A 330 -10.66 37.60 27.91
C GLY A 330 -10.60 39.09 27.62
N ALA A 331 -10.68 39.40 26.32
CA ALA A 331 -10.75 40.73 25.79
C ALA A 331 -12.09 40.97 25.06
N GLY A 332 -12.53 42.23 24.97
CA GLY A 332 -13.73 42.64 24.25
C GLY A 332 -15.00 41.94 24.74
N LEU A 333 -15.69 41.21 23.85
CA LEU A 333 -16.95 40.51 24.17
C LEU A 333 -16.78 39.45 25.25
N ILE A 334 -15.64 38.76 25.28
CA ILE A 334 -15.33 37.77 26.31
C ILE A 334 -15.18 38.44 27.69
N ALA A 335 -14.51 39.58 27.74
CA ALA A 335 -14.37 40.35 28.96
C ALA A 335 -15.74 40.84 29.47
N GLN A 336 -16.63 41.27 28.59
CA GLN A 336 -18.00 41.64 28.95
C GLN A 336 -18.75 40.46 29.59
N LYS A 337 -18.66 39.28 28.93
CA LYS A 337 -19.32 38.08 29.45
C LYS A 337 -18.79 37.64 30.82
N ILE A 338 -17.45 37.72 31.04
CA ILE A 338 -16.86 37.44 32.34
C ILE A 338 -17.41 38.42 33.40
N LYS A 339 -17.53 39.72 33.09
CA LYS A 339 -18.07 40.71 34.00
C LYS A 339 -19.56 40.51 34.30
N GLU A 340 -20.36 40.11 33.30
CA GLU A 340 -21.78 39.77 33.50
C GLU A 340 -21.93 38.60 34.47
N ILE A 341 -21.24 37.48 34.22
CA ILE A 341 -21.27 36.29 35.08
C ILE A 341 -20.76 36.62 36.48
N ALA A 342 -19.71 37.48 36.60
CA ALA A 342 -19.20 37.90 37.90
C ALA A 342 -20.22 38.74 38.68
N LYS A 343 -20.99 39.61 38.01
CA LYS A 343 -22.08 40.39 38.64
C LYS A 343 -23.23 39.49 39.08
N GLU A 344 -23.68 38.53 38.24
CA GLU A 344 -24.71 37.58 38.55
C GLU A 344 -24.41 36.73 39.81
N HIS A 345 -23.13 36.41 40.00
CA HIS A 345 -22.68 35.58 41.14
C HIS A 345 -22.09 36.40 42.30
N ASN A 346 -22.31 37.72 42.32
CA ASN A 346 -21.82 38.62 43.38
C ASN A 346 -20.30 38.56 43.61
N ILE A 347 -19.52 38.34 42.54
CA ILE A 347 -18.05 38.32 42.59
C ILE A 347 -17.54 39.74 42.51
N PRO A 348 -16.64 40.18 43.43
CA PRO A 348 -16.10 41.50 43.40
C PRO A 348 -15.34 41.81 42.11
N ILE A 349 -15.66 42.96 41.48
CA ILE A 349 -14.97 43.44 40.27
C ILE A 349 -14.13 44.65 40.68
N VAL A 350 -12.83 44.53 40.50
CA VAL A 350 -11.87 45.57 40.83
C VAL A 350 -11.25 46.17 39.59
N GLU A 351 -11.34 47.46 39.42
CA GLU A 351 -10.70 48.14 38.31
C GLU A 351 -9.24 48.40 38.62
N ASN A 352 -8.34 47.76 37.85
CA ASN A 352 -6.92 48.01 37.87
C ASN A 352 -6.35 47.79 36.43
N LYS A 353 -6.32 48.88 35.65
CA LYS A 353 -5.93 48.88 34.25
C LYS A 353 -4.52 48.33 34.00
N PRO A 354 -3.45 48.79 34.72
CA PRO A 354 -2.11 48.27 34.50
C PRO A 354 -1.99 46.79 34.84
N LEU A 355 -2.55 46.35 35.99
CA LEU A 355 -2.50 44.94 36.39
C LEU A 355 -3.24 44.03 35.46
N ALA A 356 -4.47 44.37 35.04
CA ALA A 356 -5.25 43.57 34.10
C ALA A 356 -4.55 43.39 32.77
N ARG A 357 -3.90 44.44 32.23
CA ARG A 357 -3.11 44.36 30.99
C ARG A 357 -1.87 43.50 31.13
N ALA A 358 -1.11 43.66 32.21
CA ALA A 358 0.10 42.92 32.47
C ALA A 358 -0.19 41.43 32.62
N MET A 359 -1.19 41.06 33.41
CA MET A 359 -1.61 39.67 33.61
C MET A 359 -2.14 39.02 32.31
N PHE A 360 -2.95 39.75 31.53
CA PHE A 360 -3.47 39.23 30.26
C PHE A 360 -2.36 38.93 29.25
N LYS A 361 -1.23 39.67 29.31
CA LYS A 361 -0.08 39.48 28.41
C LYS A 361 0.87 38.37 28.87
N ALA A 362 1.02 38.22 30.21
CA ALA A 362 2.06 37.39 30.81
C ALA A 362 1.60 36.01 31.28
N SER A 363 0.29 35.69 31.20
CA SER A 363 -0.26 34.49 31.80
C SER A 363 -1.30 33.84 30.89
N GLU A 364 -1.53 32.54 31.07
CA GLU A 364 -2.59 31.79 30.42
C GLU A 364 -3.67 31.33 31.41
N VAL A 365 -4.82 30.86 30.88
CA VAL A 365 -5.91 30.35 31.73
C VAL A 365 -5.52 29.01 32.31
N GLY A 366 -5.61 28.90 33.63
CA GLY A 366 -5.24 27.69 34.39
C GLY A 366 -3.89 27.87 35.11
N ASP A 367 -3.10 28.87 34.73
CA ASP A 367 -1.80 29.12 35.32
C ASP A 367 -1.91 29.80 36.68
N GLU A 368 -0.89 29.61 37.52
CA GLU A 368 -0.65 30.42 38.68
C GLU A 368 -0.17 31.81 38.24
N ILE A 369 -0.57 32.82 38.97
CA ILE A 369 -0.17 34.20 38.68
C ILE A 369 1.37 34.30 38.79
N PRO A 370 2.07 34.96 37.86
CA PRO A 370 3.50 35.24 37.98
C PRO A 370 3.84 36.00 39.28
N ARG A 371 4.97 35.67 39.88
CA ARG A 371 5.42 36.24 41.16
C ARG A 371 5.46 37.77 41.17
N GLU A 372 5.67 38.38 40.01
CA GLU A 372 5.69 39.83 39.82
C GLU A 372 4.36 40.51 40.24
N PHE A 373 3.23 39.79 40.14
CA PHE A 373 1.90 40.30 40.42
C PHE A 373 1.38 39.94 41.81
N TYR A 374 2.12 39.14 42.59
CA TYR A 374 1.68 38.68 43.90
C TYR A 374 1.32 39.80 44.84
N THR A 375 2.17 40.85 44.96
CA THR A 375 1.94 41.98 45.84
C THR A 375 0.66 42.75 45.50
N ALA A 376 0.45 43.02 44.20
CA ALA A 376 -0.71 43.77 43.74
C ALA A 376 -2.01 42.94 43.91
N VAL A 377 -1.97 41.62 43.64
CA VAL A 377 -3.13 40.75 43.84
C VAL A 377 -3.43 40.50 45.30
N ALA A 378 -2.41 40.38 46.16
CA ALA A 378 -2.57 40.23 47.61
C ALA A 378 -3.23 41.48 48.24
N GLU A 379 -2.89 42.67 47.78
CA GLU A 379 -3.52 43.91 48.23
C GLU A 379 -5.02 43.95 47.87
N ILE A 380 -5.36 43.53 46.65
CA ILE A 380 -6.76 43.46 46.20
C ILE A 380 -7.54 42.41 47.00
N LEU A 381 -6.99 41.23 47.20
CA LEU A 381 -7.61 40.15 47.97
C LEU A 381 -7.78 40.56 49.44
N GLY A 382 -6.78 41.22 50.03
CA GLY A 382 -6.86 41.72 51.41
C GLY A 382 -7.98 42.74 51.62
N LYS A 383 -8.18 43.67 50.68
CA LYS A 383 -9.31 44.60 50.71
C LYS A 383 -10.66 43.86 50.64
N ILE A 384 -10.80 42.87 49.78
CA ILE A 384 -12.04 42.11 49.61
C ILE A 384 -12.35 41.29 50.87
N TYR A 385 -11.36 40.64 51.46
CA TYR A 385 -11.55 39.87 52.68
C TYR A 385 -11.97 40.79 53.86
N ASN A 386 -11.33 41.94 54.02
CA ASN A 386 -11.69 42.93 55.08
C ASN A 386 -13.11 43.50 54.90
N GLU A 387 -13.55 43.75 53.66
CA GLU A 387 -14.92 44.18 53.38
C GLU A 387 -15.96 43.08 53.66
N ARG A 388 -15.64 41.82 53.38
CA ARG A 388 -16.51 40.65 53.68
C ARG A 388 -16.65 40.47 55.21
N TYR A 389 -15.55 40.58 55.95
CA TYR A 389 -15.58 40.50 57.41
C TYR A 389 -16.42 41.64 58.05
N ARG A 390 -16.31 42.87 57.52
CA ARG A 390 -17.12 44.00 57.97
C ARG A 390 -18.61 43.92 57.70
N LYS A 391 -18.98 43.19 56.65
CA LYS A 391 -20.44 42.95 56.31
C LYS A 391 -21.02 41.74 57.03
N ALA A 392 -20.20 40.86 57.58
CA ALA A 392 -20.62 39.68 58.34
C ALA A 392 -20.64 39.90 59.89
N ALA A 393 -19.99 40.96 60.34
CA ALA A 393 -20.06 41.51 61.74
C ALA A 393 -21.14 42.58 61.82
#